data_b87b1c5f5f4614febb9cf794b11000b1
#
_entry.id   b87b1c5f5f4614febb9cf794b11000b1
#
_cell.length_a   1.000
_cell.length_b   1.000
_cell.length_c   1.000
_cell.angle_alpha   90.00
_cell.angle_beta   90.00
_cell.angle_gamma   90.00
#
_symmetry.space_group_name_H-M   'P 1'
#
loop_
_entity.id
_entity.type
_entity.pdbx_description
1 polymer ?
#
loop_
_entity_poly.entity_id
_entity_poly.type
_entity_poly.pdbx_seq_one_letter_code
_entity_poly.pdbx_strand_id
1 'polypeptide(L)'
;MLWERLAELRKLNDDTQQTLADKLGISVWSIRAWEQGKSYPFSNVLLAICKLYGTSADYLLGLTDIDPSDEARKQRQRLTEEEQNEMHRYEEYLLWKRKK
;
A
#
# COMPACT_ATOMS: atom_id res chain seq x y z
N MET A 1 -2.29 14.48 7.74
CA MET A 1 -2.16 14.15 9.15
C MET A 1 -2.20 12.65 9.34
N LEU A 2 -1.55 12.14 10.36
CA LEU A 2 -1.39 10.71 10.62
C LEU A 2 -2.70 9.93 10.55
N TRP A 3 -3.72 10.41 11.24
CA TRP A 3 -5.00 9.67 11.37
C TRP A 3 -5.70 9.44 10.04
N GLU A 4 -5.73 10.41 9.18
CA GLU A 4 -6.38 10.29 7.86
C GLU A 4 -5.56 9.37 6.94
N ARG A 5 -4.26 9.58 6.87
CA ARG A 5 -3.36 8.83 6.00
C ARG A 5 -3.22 7.37 6.43
N LEU A 6 -3.22 7.11 7.75
CA LEU A 6 -3.19 5.76 8.28
C LEU A 6 -4.45 4.98 7.88
N ALA A 7 -5.62 5.59 8.05
CA ALA A 7 -6.89 4.96 7.68
C ALA A 7 -6.96 4.68 6.18
N GLU A 8 -6.51 5.61 5.35
CA GLU A 8 -6.46 5.44 3.89
C GLU A 8 -5.53 4.28 3.48
N LEU A 9 -4.32 4.24 4.02
CA LEU A 9 -3.36 3.17 3.73
C LEU A 9 -3.88 1.81 4.18
N ARG A 10 -4.49 1.76 5.35
CA ARG A 10 -5.10 0.54 5.87
C ARG A 10 -6.15 0.00 4.89
N LYS A 11 -7.06 0.85 4.44
CA LYS A 11 -8.11 0.49 3.49
C LYS A 11 -7.56 0.09 2.12
N LEU A 12 -6.53 0.79 1.63
CA LEU A 12 -5.87 0.46 0.37
C LEU A 12 -5.21 -0.92 0.40
N ASN A 13 -4.81 -1.39 1.57
CA ASN A 13 -4.21 -2.70 1.76
C ASN A 13 -5.21 -3.76 2.23
N ASP A 14 -6.51 -3.46 2.15
CA ASP A 14 -7.61 -4.36 2.51
C ASP A 14 -7.56 -4.84 3.97
N ASP A 15 -6.99 -4.04 4.85
CA ASP A 15 -6.94 -4.33 6.27
C ASP A 15 -8.08 -3.63 7.02
N THR A 16 -8.73 -4.37 7.92
CA THR A 16 -9.61 -3.79 8.93
C THR A 16 -8.75 -3.23 10.07
N GLN A 17 -9.36 -2.45 10.96
CA GLN A 17 -8.66 -1.99 12.17
C GLN A 17 -8.16 -3.18 13.00
N GLN A 18 -8.98 -4.22 13.12
CA GLN A 18 -8.60 -5.44 13.85
C GLN A 18 -7.43 -6.16 13.18
N THR A 19 -7.47 -6.32 11.85
CA THR A 19 -6.40 -7.00 11.11
C THR A 19 -5.06 -6.26 11.29
N LEU A 20 -5.09 -4.93 11.19
CA LEU A 20 -3.88 -4.12 11.41
C LEU A 20 -3.36 -4.29 12.84
N ALA A 21 -4.26 -4.25 13.84
CA ALA A 21 -3.89 -4.46 15.23
C ALA A 21 -3.22 -5.82 15.44
N ASP A 22 -3.77 -6.88 14.83
CA ASP A 22 -3.22 -8.23 14.90
C ASP A 22 -1.82 -8.30 14.27
N LYS A 23 -1.64 -7.67 13.11
CA LYS A 23 -0.34 -7.63 12.43
C LYS A 23 0.73 -6.89 13.22
N LEU A 24 0.33 -5.86 13.95
CA LEU A 24 1.25 -5.08 14.78
C LEU A 24 1.42 -5.64 16.20
N GLY A 25 0.59 -6.62 16.58
CA GLY A 25 0.62 -7.20 17.93
C GLY A 25 0.17 -6.23 19.02
N ILE A 26 -0.79 -5.36 18.71
CA ILE A 26 -1.30 -4.33 19.63
C ILE A 26 -2.82 -4.38 19.70
N SER A 27 -3.39 -3.59 20.62
CA SER A 27 -4.84 -3.49 20.79
C SER A 27 -5.49 -2.71 19.64
N VAL A 28 -6.65 -3.17 19.18
CA VAL A 28 -7.47 -2.44 18.20
C VAL A 28 -7.88 -1.06 18.71
N TRP A 29 -8.00 -0.89 20.03
CA TRP A 29 -8.31 0.42 20.64
C TRP A 29 -7.23 1.45 20.36
N SER A 30 -5.97 1.04 20.29
CA SER A 30 -4.86 1.91 19.89
C SER A 30 -5.03 2.41 18.47
N ILE A 31 -5.36 1.51 17.53
CA ILE A 31 -5.62 1.88 16.12
C ILE A 31 -6.76 2.89 16.04
N ARG A 32 -7.87 2.63 16.74
CA ARG A 32 -9.02 3.53 16.76
C ARG A 32 -8.66 4.91 17.29
N ALA A 33 -7.90 4.96 18.37
CA ALA A 33 -7.46 6.24 18.96
C ALA A 33 -6.59 7.03 17.98
N TRP A 34 -5.69 6.38 17.27
CA TRP A 34 -4.84 7.05 16.28
C TRP A 34 -5.65 7.58 15.10
N GLU A 35 -6.58 6.77 14.57
CA GLU A 35 -7.43 7.16 13.45
C GLU A 35 -8.45 8.25 13.80
N GLN A 36 -8.74 8.42 15.09
CA GLN A 36 -9.57 9.51 15.60
C GLN A 36 -8.77 10.77 15.97
N GLY A 37 -7.46 10.71 15.85
CA GLY A 37 -6.60 11.84 16.21
C GLY A 37 -6.44 12.08 17.71
N LYS A 38 -6.79 11.08 18.55
CA LYS A 38 -6.73 11.19 20.02
C LYS A 38 -5.34 10.92 20.57
N SER A 39 -4.54 10.12 19.88
CA SER A 39 -3.17 9.79 20.30
C SER A 39 -2.33 9.44 19.08
N TYR A 40 -1.03 9.27 19.31
CA TYR A 40 -0.06 8.92 18.28
C TYR A 40 0.66 7.63 18.66
N PRO A 41 1.06 6.81 17.69
CA PRO A 41 1.85 5.62 17.99
C PRO A 41 3.25 6.01 18.47
N PHE A 42 3.84 5.17 19.32
CA PHE A 42 5.26 5.30 19.66
C PHE A 42 6.11 5.08 18.41
N SER A 43 7.34 5.60 18.43
CA SER A 43 8.22 5.58 17.26
C SER A 43 8.49 4.17 16.71
N ASN A 44 8.63 3.17 17.56
CA ASN A 44 8.82 1.78 17.15
C ASN A 44 7.61 1.21 16.40
N VAL A 45 6.41 1.55 16.85
CA VAL A 45 5.16 1.11 16.18
C VAL A 45 4.96 1.88 14.89
N LEU A 46 5.24 3.17 14.87
CA LEU A 46 5.19 3.98 13.65
C LEU A 46 6.10 3.40 12.58
N LEU A 47 7.33 3.03 12.92
CA LEU A 47 8.26 2.38 12.01
C LEU A 47 7.73 1.04 11.50
N ALA A 48 7.08 0.25 12.37
CA ALA A 48 6.47 -1.03 11.99
C ALA A 48 5.36 -0.82 10.95
N ILE A 49 4.53 0.20 11.13
CA ILE A 49 3.48 0.57 10.16
C ILE A 49 4.11 0.96 8.82
N CYS A 50 5.15 1.77 8.84
CA CYS A 50 5.86 2.18 7.63
C CYS A 50 6.40 0.98 6.85
N LYS A 51 7.01 0.03 7.55
CA LYS A 51 7.54 -1.20 6.93
C LYS A 51 6.43 -2.09 6.40
N LEU A 52 5.33 -2.22 7.15
CA LEU A 52 4.19 -3.06 6.76
C LEU A 52 3.55 -2.57 5.46
N TYR A 53 3.34 -1.26 5.34
CA TYR A 53 2.65 -0.66 4.19
C TYR A 53 3.59 -0.09 3.14
N GLY A 54 4.90 -0.15 3.37
CA GLY A 54 5.89 0.34 2.40
C GLY A 54 5.87 1.85 2.23
N THR A 55 5.48 2.60 3.26
CA THR A 55 5.41 4.05 3.25
C THR A 55 6.49 4.67 4.15
N SER A 56 6.51 5.99 4.26
CA SER A 56 7.45 6.71 5.10
C SER A 56 6.76 7.37 6.29
N ALA A 57 7.51 7.58 7.37
CA ALA A 57 7.05 8.34 8.52
C ALA A 57 6.75 9.80 8.12
N ASP A 58 7.56 10.36 7.24
CA ASP A 58 7.35 11.72 6.74
C ASP A 58 5.99 11.89 6.09
N TYR A 59 5.57 10.92 5.26
CA TYR A 59 4.26 10.93 4.64
C TYR A 59 3.14 10.82 5.69
N LEU A 60 3.24 9.84 6.59
CA LEU A 60 2.24 9.63 7.64
C LEU A 60 2.09 10.85 8.55
N LEU A 61 3.19 11.51 8.89
CA LEU A 61 3.19 12.67 9.77
C LEU A 61 2.83 13.98 9.07
N GLY A 62 2.62 13.95 7.76
CA GLY A 62 2.23 15.13 7.00
C GLY A 62 3.37 16.05 6.60
N LEU A 63 4.63 15.60 6.71
CA LEU A 63 5.80 16.37 6.32
C LEU A 63 6.03 16.39 4.81
N THR A 64 5.45 15.45 4.09
CA THR A 64 5.47 15.37 2.63
C THR A 64 4.15 14.81 2.13
N ASP A 65 3.78 15.14 0.90
CA ASP A 65 2.62 14.57 0.21
C ASP A 65 2.99 13.38 -0.68
N ILE A 66 4.26 13.02 -0.70
CA ILE A 66 4.75 11.89 -1.51
C ILE A 66 4.66 10.60 -0.68
N ASP A 67 3.83 9.65 -1.15
CA ASP A 67 3.70 8.33 -0.56
C ASP A 67 4.50 7.32 -1.37
N PRO A 68 5.63 6.79 -0.83
CA PRO A 68 6.42 5.79 -1.55
C PRO A 68 5.63 4.54 -1.92
N SER A 69 4.64 4.16 -1.11
CA SER A 69 3.81 2.98 -1.39
C SER A 69 2.91 3.18 -2.62
N ASP A 70 2.44 4.41 -2.84
CA ASP A 70 1.63 4.75 -4.01
C ASP A 70 2.44 4.63 -5.30
N GLU A 71 3.66 5.14 -5.32
CA GLU A 71 4.56 5.01 -6.46
C GLU A 71 4.88 3.55 -6.77
N ALA A 72 5.14 2.74 -5.75
CA ALA A 72 5.40 1.32 -5.90
C ALA A 72 4.18 0.58 -6.48
N ARG A 73 2.97 0.92 -6.04
CA ARG A 73 1.73 0.35 -6.59
C ARG A 73 1.55 0.71 -8.06
N LYS A 74 1.78 1.96 -8.43
CA LYS A 74 1.69 2.42 -9.82
C LYS A 74 2.69 1.72 -10.71
N GLN A 75 3.91 1.54 -10.24
CA GLN A 75 4.96 0.85 -10.99
C GLN A 75 4.63 -0.63 -11.21
N ARG A 76 4.12 -1.32 -10.19
CA ARG A 76 3.68 -2.72 -10.32
C ARG A 76 2.55 -2.87 -11.35
N GLN A 77 1.61 -1.94 -11.34
CA GLN A 77 0.51 -1.95 -12.30
C GLN A 77 1.00 -1.75 -13.73
N ARG A 78 1.95 -0.85 -13.96
CA ARG A 78 2.56 -0.65 -15.29
C ARG A 78 3.27 -1.90 -15.80
N LEU A 79 4.04 -2.57 -14.93
CA LEU A 79 4.73 -3.80 -15.28
C LEU A 79 3.74 -4.89 -15.70
N THR A 80 2.64 -5.04 -14.98
CA THR A 80 1.59 -6.00 -15.30
C THR A 80 0.96 -5.70 -16.66
N GLU A 81 0.69 -4.45 -16.97
CA GLU A 81 0.13 -4.05 -18.28
C GLU A 81 1.12 -4.32 -19.41
N GLU A 82 2.39 -4.01 -19.23
CA GLU A 82 3.43 -4.30 -20.21
C GLU A 82 3.59 -5.80 -20.45
N GLU A 83 3.56 -6.61 -19.42
CA GLU A 83 3.60 -8.07 -19.53
C GLU A 83 2.41 -8.60 -20.32
N GLN A 84 1.20 -8.12 -20.07
CA GLN A 84 0.01 -8.50 -20.81
C GLN A 84 0.12 -8.12 -22.29
N ASN A 85 0.63 -6.94 -22.60
CA ASN A 85 0.83 -6.49 -23.96
C ASN A 85 1.83 -7.36 -24.71
N GLU A 86 2.92 -7.77 -24.07
CA GLU A 86 3.90 -8.68 -24.67
C GLU A 86 3.29 -10.05 -24.96
N MET A 87 2.46 -10.59 -24.07
CA MET A 87 1.76 -11.85 -24.29
C MET A 87 0.81 -11.77 -25.50
N HIS A 88 0.08 -10.68 -25.64
CA HIS A 88 -0.79 -10.45 -26.80
C HIS A 88 -0.02 -10.43 -28.10
N ARG A 89 1.12 -9.75 -28.17
CA ARG A 89 1.97 -9.71 -29.35
C ARG A 89 2.47 -11.09 -29.74
N TYR A 90 2.84 -11.88 -28.76
CA TYR A 90 3.31 -13.25 -28.98
C TYR A 90 2.19 -14.14 -29.53
N GLU A 91 0.98 -14.05 -29.00
CA GLU A 91 -0.18 -14.78 -29.49
C GLU A 91 -0.51 -14.42 -30.94
N GLU A 92 -0.51 -13.13 -31.27
CA GLU A 92 -0.73 -12.66 -32.65
C GLU A 92 0.32 -13.21 -33.60
N TYR A 93 1.57 -13.23 -33.18
CA TYR A 93 2.67 -13.80 -33.97
C TYR A 93 2.46 -15.28 -34.24
N LEU A 94 2.06 -16.05 -33.25
CA LEU A 94 1.78 -17.48 -33.40
C LEU A 94 0.61 -17.75 -34.35
N LEU A 95 -0.45 -16.97 -34.24
CA LEU A 95 -1.61 -17.06 -35.15
C LEU A 95 -1.22 -16.74 -36.58
N TRP A 96 -0.41 -15.72 -36.79
CA TRP A 96 0.09 -15.36 -38.13
C TRP A 96 0.96 -16.48 -38.71
N LYS A 97 1.83 -17.08 -37.90
CA LYS A 97 2.70 -18.18 -38.31
C LYS A 97 1.90 -19.44 -38.72
N ARG A 98 0.78 -19.71 -38.07
CA ARG A 98 -0.11 -20.84 -38.39
C ARG A 98 -0.82 -20.68 -39.72
N LYS A 99 -1.10 -19.47 -40.14
CA LYS A 99 -1.78 -19.16 -41.40
C LYS A 99 -0.89 -19.24 -42.66
N LYS A 100 0.40 -19.35 -42.46
CA LYS A 100 1.38 -19.59 -43.51
C LYS A 100 1.66 -21.07 -43.67
#